data_3a80d597692fa2cecf15ddf281aa7d61
#
_entry.id   3a80d597692fa2cecf15ddf281aa7d61
#
_cell.length_a   1.000
_cell.length_b   1.000
_cell.length_c   1.000
_cell.angle_alpha   90.00
_cell.angle_beta   90.00
_cell.angle_gamma   90.00
#
_symmetry.space_group_name_H-M   'P 1'
#
loop_
_entity.id
_entity.type
_entity.pdbx_description
1 polymer ?
#
loop_
_entity_poly.entity_id
_entity_poly.type
_entity_poly.pdbx_seq_one_letter_code
_entity_poly.pdbx_strand_id
1 'polypeptide(L)'
;MASPSNSSTGLVSEFLLICFPNYQSWQRWLSLPFSLLFLLAMGANATLLITIWLDASLHEPMYYLLSLLSLLDIVLCLTVIPKVLAIFWFDLRSISFSACFLQMFIMNSFLTMESCTFMVMAYDRYVAICHPLRYPSIITDQFVSRAAIFVVARNALFSLPVPILSARLRYCDENIIKNCICTNLSVSKLSCDDITFNQLYQFVAGWTLLGSDLILIILSYSFILNAVLRIKAEGAMAKALSTCGSHFILILFFSTVLLVLVITNLARKRIPLDIPILLNILHHLIPPALNPVVYGVRTKEIKQGIQKLLRKL
;
A
#
# COMPACT_ATOMS: atom_id res chain seq x y z
N MET A 1 -8.11 17.66 54.85
CA MET A 1 -8.59 16.34 54.46
C MET A 1 -8.81 16.37 52.94
N ALA A 2 -7.83 15.93 52.19
CA ALA A 2 -7.93 15.82 50.74
C ALA A 2 -8.49 14.43 50.42
N SER A 3 -9.60 14.40 49.68
CA SER A 3 -10.20 13.17 49.18
C SER A 3 -9.25 12.50 48.18
N PRO A 4 -9.04 11.19 48.25
CA PRO A 4 -8.27 10.49 47.22
C PRO A 4 -9.08 10.49 45.94
N SER A 5 -8.50 11.05 44.87
CA SER A 5 -9.03 10.91 43.51
C SER A 5 -9.01 9.44 43.15
N ASN A 6 -10.18 8.89 42.91
CA ASN A 6 -10.41 7.57 42.34
C ASN A 6 -9.69 7.50 41.00
N SER A 7 -8.49 6.94 40.93
CA SER A 7 -7.87 6.51 39.70
C SER A 7 -8.61 5.26 39.19
N SER A 8 -9.71 5.49 38.49
CA SER A 8 -10.29 4.46 37.65
C SER A 8 -9.21 4.09 36.63
N THR A 9 -8.73 2.87 36.68
CA THR A 9 -7.98 2.20 35.61
C THR A 9 -8.90 2.07 34.40
N GLY A 10 -9.23 3.21 33.77
CA GLY A 10 -10.08 3.27 32.59
C GLY A 10 -9.31 2.67 31.41
N LEU A 11 -9.79 1.51 30.96
CA LEU A 11 -9.35 0.96 29.67
C LEU A 11 -9.52 2.07 28.62
N VAL A 12 -8.48 2.41 27.88
CA VAL A 12 -8.55 3.40 26.80
C VAL A 12 -9.53 2.88 25.74
N SER A 13 -10.67 3.52 25.61
CA SER A 13 -11.72 3.14 24.64
C SER A 13 -11.56 3.82 23.30
N GLU A 14 -10.92 5.00 23.27
CA GLU A 14 -10.75 5.85 22.11
C GLU A 14 -9.40 6.55 22.11
N PHE A 15 -8.85 6.75 20.90
CA PHE A 15 -7.69 7.59 20.67
C PHE A 15 -8.09 8.89 19.96
N LEU A 16 -7.33 9.96 20.19
CA LEU A 16 -7.47 11.24 19.51
C LEU A 16 -6.31 11.44 18.54
N LEU A 17 -6.64 11.58 17.25
CA LEU A 17 -5.67 11.81 16.18
C LEU A 17 -5.40 13.31 16.02
N ILE A 18 -4.17 13.74 16.16
CA ILE A 18 -3.75 15.12 15.89
C ILE A 18 -2.89 15.14 14.63
N CYS A 19 -3.53 15.57 13.54
CA CYS A 19 -2.87 15.83 12.27
C CYS A 19 -2.13 17.15 12.32
N PHE A 20 -0.92 17.21 11.80
CA PHE A 20 -0.14 18.44 11.57
C PHE A 20 -0.19 19.39 12.78
N PRO A 21 0.40 19.02 13.93
CA PRO A 21 0.29 19.80 15.16
C PRO A 21 0.82 21.23 15.03
N ASN A 22 1.81 21.47 14.13
CA ASN A 22 2.40 22.78 13.89
C ASN A 22 1.66 23.60 12.81
N TYR A 23 0.86 22.95 11.95
CA TYR A 23 0.23 23.57 10.78
C TYR A 23 -1.26 23.26 10.69
N GLN A 24 -2.01 23.38 11.77
CA GLN A 24 -3.45 23.07 11.82
C GLN A 24 -4.27 23.92 10.82
N SER A 25 -3.87 25.17 10.60
CA SER A 25 -4.53 26.04 9.63
C SER A 25 -4.42 25.56 8.17
N TRP A 26 -3.39 24.76 7.86
CA TRP A 26 -3.16 24.24 6.52
C TRP A 26 -4.00 23.00 6.20
N GLN A 27 -4.61 22.37 7.20
CA GLN A 27 -5.42 21.14 7.01
C GLN A 27 -6.54 21.35 5.99
N ARG A 28 -7.21 22.51 6.02
CA ARG A 28 -8.27 22.85 5.07
C ARG A 28 -7.75 22.94 3.62
N TRP A 29 -6.58 23.52 3.42
CA TRP A 29 -5.95 23.63 2.11
C TRP A 29 -5.43 22.28 1.59
N LEU A 30 -4.87 21.45 2.47
CA LEU A 30 -4.41 20.11 2.14
C LEU A 30 -5.58 19.16 1.83
N SER A 31 -6.76 19.41 2.36
CA SER A 31 -7.93 18.57 2.09
C SER A 31 -8.32 18.53 0.62
N LEU A 32 -8.18 19.64 -0.11
CA LEU A 32 -8.54 19.72 -1.53
C LEU A 32 -7.69 18.78 -2.41
N PRO A 33 -6.34 18.87 -2.41
CA PRO A 33 -5.52 17.96 -3.20
C PRO A 33 -5.67 16.49 -2.77
N PHE A 34 -5.86 16.21 -1.48
CA PHE A 34 -6.08 14.84 -1.01
C PHE A 34 -7.42 14.29 -1.48
N SER A 35 -8.48 15.11 -1.49
CA SER A 35 -9.77 14.70 -2.03
C SER A 35 -9.71 14.42 -3.53
N LEU A 36 -9.02 15.26 -4.30
CA LEU A 36 -8.85 15.07 -5.74
C LEU A 36 -8.07 13.80 -6.05
N LEU A 37 -6.96 13.55 -5.33
CA LEU A 37 -6.17 12.32 -5.49
C LEU A 37 -6.96 11.08 -5.05
N PHE A 38 -7.75 11.19 -3.99
CA PHE A 38 -8.61 10.10 -3.54
C PHE A 38 -9.68 9.75 -4.58
N LEU A 39 -10.36 10.75 -5.15
CA LEU A 39 -11.33 10.54 -6.21
C LEU A 39 -10.69 9.94 -7.46
N LEU A 40 -9.49 10.41 -7.81
CA LEU A 40 -8.72 9.84 -8.92
C LEU A 40 -8.36 8.38 -8.65
N ALA A 41 -7.83 8.06 -7.47
CA ALA A 41 -7.47 6.70 -7.09
C ALA A 41 -8.69 5.76 -7.14
N MET A 42 -9.81 6.17 -6.52
CA MET A 42 -11.05 5.39 -6.51
C MET A 42 -11.63 5.20 -7.90
N GLY A 43 -11.77 6.29 -8.67
CA GLY A 43 -12.34 6.27 -10.01
C GLY A 43 -11.49 5.47 -11.00
N ALA A 44 -10.17 5.64 -10.98
CA ALA A 44 -9.27 4.95 -11.89
C ALA A 44 -9.20 3.44 -11.60
N ASN A 45 -9.09 3.02 -10.32
CA ASN A 45 -9.10 1.61 -9.94
C ASN A 45 -10.46 0.95 -10.22
N ALA A 46 -11.57 1.61 -9.91
CA ALA A 46 -12.89 1.10 -10.24
C ALA A 46 -13.09 0.94 -11.76
N THR A 47 -12.66 1.92 -12.56
CA THR A 47 -12.71 1.84 -14.03
C THR A 47 -11.89 0.67 -14.54
N LEU A 48 -10.69 0.45 -14.00
CA LEU A 48 -9.83 -0.66 -14.38
C LEU A 48 -10.47 -2.02 -14.06
N LEU A 49 -11.02 -2.19 -12.85
CA LEU A 49 -11.72 -3.42 -12.44
C LEU A 49 -12.93 -3.71 -13.33
N ILE A 50 -13.78 -2.71 -13.58
CA ILE A 50 -14.96 -2.85 -14.43
C ILE A 50 -14.56 -3.19 -15.85
N THR A 51 -13.52 -2.55 -16.39
CA THR A 51 -13.02 -2.81 -17.74
C THR A 51 -12.52 -4.25 -17.89
N ILE A 52 -11.71 -4.74 -16.95
CA ILE A 52 -11.19 -6.11 -16.96
C ILE A 52 -12.33 -7.11 -16.84
N TRP A 53 -13.34 -6.85 -16.02
CA TRP A 53 -14.46 -7.75 -15.81
C TRP A 53 -15.38 -7.83 -17.02
N LEU A 54 -15.65 -6.70 -17.70
CA LEU A 54 -16.61 -6.64 -18.82
C LEU A 54 -15.99 -6.99 -20.19
N ASP A 55 -14.68 -6.87 -20.37
CA ASP A 55 -14.01 -7.19 -21.63
C ASP A 55 -13.36 -8.57 -21.57
N ALA A 56 -13.99 -9.57 -22.18
CA ALA A 56 -13.48 -10.96 -22.23
C ALA A 56 -12.06 -11.07 -22.82
N SER A 57 -11.63 -10.10 -23.65
CA SER A 57 -10.27 -10.08 -24.19
C SER A 57 -9.20 -9.77 -23.13
N LEU A 58 -9.61 -9.31 -21.94
CA LEU A 58 -8.75 -9.03 -20.80
C LEU A 58 -8.79 -10.14 -19.73
N HIS A 59 -9.40 -11.29 -20.02
CA HIS A 59 -9.43 -12.43 -19.11
C HIS A 59 -8.15 -13.27 -19.24
N GLU A 60 -7.00 -12.66 -18.93
CA GLU A 60 -5.68 -13.29 -18.92
C GLU A 60 -5.03 -13.18 -17.52
N PRO A 61 -4.11 -14.09 -17.18
CA PRO A 61 -3.45 -14.15 -15.86
C PRO A 61 -2.92 -12.82 -15.35
N MET A 62 -2.25 -12.06 -16.21
CA MET A 62 -1.70 -10.76 -15.84
C MET A 62 -2.77 -9.75 -15.41
N TYR A 63 -3.92 -9.71 -16.10
CA TYR A 63 -4.98 -8.76 -15.79
C TYR A 63 -5.74 -9.15 -14.50
N TYR A 64 -5.78 -10.44 -14.16
CA TYR A 64 -6.28 -10.86 -12.84
C TYR A 64 -5.38 -10.40 -11.70
N LEU A 65 -4.04 -10.45 -11.88
CA LEU A 65 -3.11 -9.89 -10.89
C LEU A 65 -3.25 -8.36 -10.79
N LEU A 66 -3.48 -7.69 -11.90
CA LEU A 66 -3.74 -6.26 -11.92
C LEU A 66 -5.08 -5.91 -11.24
N SER A 67 -6.10 -6.76 -11.38
CA SER A 67 -7.37 -6.60 -10.65
C SER A 67 -7.16 -6.77 -9.13
N LEU A 68 -6.34 -7.73 -8.73
CA LEU A 68 -5.97 -7.88 -7.32
C LEU A 68 -5.30 -6.61 -6.77
N LEU A 69 -4.31 -6.07 -7.50
CA LEU A 69 -3.64 -4.82 -7.13
C LEU A 69 -4.64 -3.67 -6.98
N SER A 70 -5.54 -3.49 -7.96
CA SER A 70 -6.57 -2.43 -7.90
C SER A 70 -7.52 -2.60 -6.71
N LEU A 71 -7.87 -3.83 -6.35
CA LEU A 71 -8.70 -4.10 -5.17
C LEU A 71 -7.97 -3.74 -3.87
N LEU A 72 -6.68 -4.07 -3.77
CA LEU A 72 -5.84 -3.70 -2.63
C LEU A 72 -5.74 -2.17 -2.50
N ASP A 73 -5.50 -1.46 -3.61
CA ASP A 73 -5.46 0.00 -3.68
C ASP A 73 -6.76 0.64 -3.19
N ILE A 74 -7.92 0.13 -3.61
CA ILE A 74 -9.24 0.64 -3.18
C ILE A 74 -9.42 0.46 -1.66
N VAL A 75 -9.16 -0.73 -1.14
CA VAL A 75 -9.34 -1.01 0.29
C VAL A 75 -8.41 -0.16 1.14
N LEU A 76 -7.15 0.00 0.72
CA LEU A 76 -6.17 0.82 1.42
C LEU A 76 -6.59 2.30 1.46
N CYS A 77 -7.01 2.85 0.32
CA CYS A 77 -7.51 4.22 0.25
C CYS A 77 -8.75 4.43 1.13
N LEU A 78 -9.73 3.50 1.09
CA LEU A 78 -10.93 3.58 1.91
C LEU A 78 -10.67 3.47 3.41
N THR A 79 -9.60 2.77 3.79
CA THR A 79 -9.23 2.60 5.19
C THR A 79 -8.59 3.87 5.78
N VAL A 80 -7.85 4.62 4.97
CA VAL A 80 -7.01 5.74 5.44
C VAL A 80 -7.66 7.09 5.16
N ILE A 81 -7.96 7.37 3.89
CA ILE A 81 -8.22 8.73 3.42
C ILE A 81 -9.55 9.32 3.94
N PRO A 82 -10.69 8.59 4.03
CA PRO A 82 -11.92 9.14 4.57
C PRO A 82 -11.76 9.66 6.00
N LYS A 83 -10.97 8.96 6.84
CA LYS A 83 -10.70 9.40 8.20
C LYS A 83 -9.85 10.66 8.24
N VAL A 84 -8.83 10.77 7.40
CA VAL A 84 -8.00 11.97 7.28
C VAL A 84 -8.85 13.17 6.83
N LEU A 85 -9.70 12.99 5.83
CA LEU A 85 -10.60 14.05 5.35
C LEU A 85 -11.67 14.45 6.39
N ALA A 86 -12.19 13.47 7.14
CA ALA A 86 -13.12 13.75 8.23
C ALA A 86 -12.48 14.60 9.34
N ILE A 87 -11.20 14.38 9.63
CA ILE A 87 -10.45 15.24 10.56
C ILE A 87 -10.30 16.65 9.97
N PHE A 88 -9.97 16.77 8.68
CA PHE A 88 -9.71 18.07 8.06
C PHE A 88 -10.95 18.94 7.88
N TRP A 89 -12.09 18.33 7.56
CA TRP A 89 -13.33 19.06 7.28
C TRP A 89 -14.22 19.26 8.50
N PHE A 90 -14.31 18.22 9.35
CA PHE A 90 -15.27 18.16 10.43
C PHE A 90 -14.63 18.09 11.83
N ASP A 91 -13.30 18.12 11.91
CA ASP A 91 -12.55 17.97 13.17
C ASP A 91 -12.87 16.67 13.95
N LEU A 92 -13.26 15.61 13.24
CA LEU A 92 -13.61 14.31 13.79
C LEU A 92 -12.34 13.52 14.15
N ARG A 93 -11.68 13.91 15.24
CA ARG A 93 -10.36 13.39 15.66
C ARG A 93 -10.42 12.06 16.38
N SER A 94 -11.58 11.70 16.98
CA SER A 94 -11.68 10.46 17.75
C SER A 94 -11.71 9.22 16.83
N ILE A 95 -11.03 8.16 17.27
CA ILE A 95 -11.08 6.84 16.65
C ILE A 95 -11.18 5.81 17.78
N SER A 96 -12.11 4.86 17.65
CA SER A 96 -12.26 3.80 18.64
C SER A 96 -11.03 2.90 18.67
N PHE A 97 -10.77 2.29 19.83
CA PHE A 97 -9.64 1.36 20.02
C PHE A 97 -9.62 0.28 18.92
N SER A 98 -10.73 -0.41 18.72
CA SER A 98 -10.84 -1.48 17.71
C SER A 98 -10.63 -0.98 16.28
N ALA A 99 -11.18 0.18 15.92
CA ALA A 99 -11.00 0.76 14.59
C ALA A 99 -9.55 1.17 14.33
N CYS A 100 -8.84 1.67 15.33
CA CYS A 100 -7.43 2.03 15.24
C CYS A 100 -6.56 0.80 14.94
N PHE A 101 -6.75 -0.31 15.67
CA PHE A 101 -5.99 -1.53 15.43
C PHE A 101 -6.40 -2.27 14.15
N LEU A 102 -7.66 -2.19 13.75
CA LEU A 102 -8.09 -2.69 12.44
C LEU A 102 -7.45 -1.88 11.29
N GLN A 103 -7.41 -0.56 11.40
CA GLN A 103 -6.71 0.29 10.44
C GLN A 103 -5.22 -0.07 10.36
N MET A 104 -4.57 -0.27 11.50
CA MET A 104 -3.16 -0.70 11.59
C MET A 104 -2.95 -2.05 10.89
N PHE A 105 -3.83 -3.03 11.13
CA PHE A 105 -3.76 -4.33 10.46
C PHE A 105 -3.89 -4.22 8.95
N ILE A 106 -4.93 -3.52 8.46
CA ILE A 106 -5.17 -3.38 7.03
C ILE A 106 -4.00 -2.67 6.36
N MET A 107 -3.51 -1.57 6.91
CA MET A 107 -2.39 -0.83 6.34
C MET A 107 -1.13 -1.68 6.21
N ASN A 108 -0.73 -2.40 7.27
CA ASN A 108 0.46 -3.24 7.23
C ASN A 108 0.31 -4.44 6.28
N SER A 109 -0.85 -5.10 6.31
CA SER A 109 -1.11 -6.27 5.47
C SER A 109 -1.19 -5.91 3.99
N PHE A 110 -1.94 -4.87 3.65
CA PHE A 110 -2.19 -4.51 2.25
C PHE A 110 -0.95 -3.91 1.59
N LEU A 111 -0.15 -3.13 2.31
CA LEU A 111 1.14 -2.65 1.82
C LEU A 111 2.07 -3.82 1.42
N THR A 112 2.18 -4.83 2.26
CA THR A 112 3.00 -6.02 1.95
C THR A 112 2.35 -6.91 0.88
N MET A 113 1.02 -6.95 0.79
CA MET A 113 0.30 -7.62 -0.31
C MET A 113 0.55 -6.93 -1.66
N GLU A 114 0.58 -5.60 -1.72
CA GLU A 114 0.95 -4.85 -2.94
C GLU A 114 2.36 -5.21 -3.40
N SER A 115 3.35 -5.18 -2.50
CA SER A 115 4.72 -5.58 -2.78
C SER A 115 4.81 -7.02 -3.32
N CYS A 116 4.14 -7.95 -2.66
CA CYS A 116 4.08 -9.36 -3.06
C CYS A 116 3.37 -9.53 -4.43
N THR A 117 2.33 -8.75 -4.70
CA THR A 117 1.65 -8.74 -6.01
C THR A 117 2.60 -8.26 -7.10
N PHE A 118 3.38 -7.20 -6.88
CA PHE A 118 4.43 -6.77 -7.82
C PHE A 118 5.47 -7.86 -8.05
N MET A 119 5.84 -8.61 -7.03
CA MET A 119 6.78 -9.75 -7.16
C MET A 119 6.20 -10.84 -8.06
N VAL A 120 4.92 -11.22 -7.88
CA VAL A 120 4.24 -12.20 -8.74
C VAL A 120 4.12 -11.68 -10.17
N MET A 121 3.79 -10.40 -10.37
CA MET A 121 3.74 -9.76 -11.69
C MET A 121 5.12 -9.71 -12.37
N ALA A 122 6.20 -9.49 -11.60
CA ALA A 122 7.57 -9.56 -12.13
C ALA A 122 7.93 -10.98 -12.59
N TYR A 123 7.52 -12.00 -11.85
CA TYR A 123 7.67 -13.39 -12.25
C TYR A 123 6.86 -13.72 -13.51
N ASP A 124 5.62 -13.28 -13.62
CA ASP A 124 4.81 -13.41 -14.83
C ASP A 124 5.54 -12.83 -16.05
N ARG A 125 6.07 -11.62 -15.95
CA ARG A 125 6.87 -11.00 -17.02
C ARG A 125 8.14 -11.76 -17.35
N TYR A 126 8.83 -12.28 -16.33
CA TYR A 126 10.00 -13.12 -16.53
C TYR A 126 9.67 -14.35 -17.37
N VAL A 127 8.62 -15.07 -17.03
CA VAL A 127 8.20 -16.27 -17.79
C VAL A 127 7.77 -15.90 -19.20
N ALA A 128 7.00 -14.81 -19.37
CA ALA A 128 6.52 -14.37 -20.67
C ALA A 128 7.65 -13.98 -21.65
N ILE A 129 8.74 -13.42 -21.14
CA ILE A 129 9.84 -12.92 -21.97
C ILE A 129 10.94 -13.97 -22.14
N CYS A 130 11.33 -14.64 -21.05
CA CYS A 130 12.44 -15.60 -21.07
C CYS A 130 12.02 -17.00 -21.51
N HIS A 131 10.74 -17.37 -21.32
CA HIS A 131 10.20 -18.70 -21.63
C HIS A 131 8.88 -18.66 -22.40
N PRO A 132 8.77 -17.94 -23.53
CA PRO A 132 7.48 -17.66 -24.20
C PRO A 132 6.74 -18.93 -24.63
N LEU A 133 7.45 -19.97 -25.06
CA LEU A 133 6.83 -21.25 -25.45
C LEU A 133 6.23 -22.04 -24.27
N ARG A 134 6.72 -21.80 -23.06
CA ARG A 134 6.24 -22.44 -21.83
C ARG A 134 5.25 -21.58 -21.05
N TYR A 135 5.08 -20.31 -21.42
CA TYR A 135 4.22 -19.38 -20.72
C TYR A 135 2.81 -19.93 -20.48
N PRO A 136 2.06 -20.45 -21.50
CA PRO A 136 0.70 -20.96 -21.27
C PRO A 136 0.61 -22.18 -20.35
N SER A 137 1.70 -22.93 -20.21
CA SER A 137 1.75 -24.11 -19.34
C SER A 137 2.15 -23.79 -17.89
N ILE A 138 2.84 -22.67 -17.65
CA ILE A 138 3.30 -22.26 -16.33
C ILE A 138 2.31 -21.27 -15.71
N ILE A 139 1.95 -20.24 -16.46
CA ILE A 139 1.07 -19.17 -16.01
C ILE A 139 -0.37 -19.50 -16.42
N THR A 140 -1.05 -20.26 -15.61
CA THR A 140 -2.43 -20.69 -15.77
C THR A 140 -3.36 -19.98 -14.79
N ASP A 141 -4.68 -20.04 -14.98
CA ASP A 141 -5.65 -19.51 -14.02
C ASP A 141 -5.48 -20.15 -12.63
N GLN A 142 -5.09 -21.41 -12.60
CA GLN A 142 -4.79 -22.09 -11.33
C GLN A 142 -3.54 -21.52 -10.65
N PHE A 143 -2.52 -21.15 -11.43
CA PHE A 143 -1.36 -20.43 -10.89
C PHE A 143 -1.78 -19.10 -10.29
N VAL A 144 -2.60 -18.29 -10.98
CA VAL A 144 -3.08 -16.99 -10.48
C VAL A 144 -3.87 -17.15 -9.20
N SER A 145 -4.79 -18.12 -9.14
CA SER A 145 -5.55 -18.37 -7.92
C SER A 145 -4.66 -18.75 -6.74
N ARG A 146 -3.69 -19.63 -6.94
CA ARG A 146 -2.72 -20.02 -5.90
C ARG A 146 -1.84 -18.84 -5.49
N ALA A 147 -1.40 -18.03 -6.44
CA ALA A 147 -0.62 -16.83 -6.17
C ALA A 147 -1.42 -15.81 -5.36
N ALA A 148 -2.70 -15.58 -5.69
CA ALA A 148 -3.57 -14.68 -4.94
C ALA A 148 -3.78 -15.17 -3.48
N ILE A 149 -4.03 -16.46 -3.29
CA ILE A 149 -4.13 -17.07 -1.95
C ILE A 149 -2.82 -16.91 -1.18
N PHE A 150 -1.67 -17.15 -1.83
CA PHE A 150 -0.35 -16.98 -1.23
C PHE A 150 -0.10 -15.52 -0.81
N VAL A 151 -0.40 -14.55 -1.69
CA VAL A 151 -0.28 -13.11 -1.41
C VAL A 151 -1.08 -12.75 -0.16
N VAL A 152 -2.35 -13.15 -0.11
CA VAL A 152 -3.22 -12.81 1.03
C VAL A 152 -2.79 -13.54 2.30
N ALA A 153 -2.63 -14.86 2.26
CA ALA A 153 -2.33 -15.66 3.45
C ALA A 153 -0.97 -15.32 4.06
N ARG A 154 0.10 -15.24 3.26
CA ARG A 154 1.44 -14.89 3.73
C ARG A 154 1.44 -13.54 4.43
N ASN A 155 0.92 -12.53 3.76
CA ASN A 155 1.04 -11.15 4.25
C ASN A 155 0.08 -10.87 5.42
N ALA A 156 -1.15 -11.39 5.40
CA ALA A 156 -2.06 -11.27 6.53
C ALA A 156 -1.51 -11.97 7.79
N LEU A 157 -0.98 -13.19 7.64
CA LEU A 157 -0.44 -13.96 8.76
C LEU A 157 0.75 -13.26 9.44
N PHE A 158 1.69 -12.74 8.66
CA PHE A 158 2.86 -12.04 9.20
C PHE A 158 2.56 -10.63 9.71
N SER A 159 1.51 -9.97 9.21
CA SER A 159 1.09 -8.64 9.68
C SER A 159 0.17 -8.70 10.91
N LEU A 160 -0.53 -9.80 11.12
CA LEU A 160 -1.51 -9.95 12.22
C LEU A 160 -0.91 -9.76 13.63
N PRO A 161 0.30 -10.23 13.96
CA PRO A 161 0.88 -10.00 15.27
C PRO A 161 1.12 -8.52 15.60
N VAL A 162 1.33 -7.65 14.61
CA VAL A 162 1.61 -6.22 14.84
C VAL A 162 0.51 -5.54 15.66
N PRO A 163 -0.77 -5.51 15.21
CA PRO A 163 -1.84 -4.91 15.99
C PRO A 163 -2.16 -5.70 17.27
N ILE A 164 -2.03 -7.03 17.28
CA ILE A 164 -2.30 -7.86 18.46
C ILE A 164 -1.29 -7.52 19.59
N LEU A 165 -0.01 -7.46 19.27
CA LEU A 165 1.02 -7.11 20.23
C LEU A 165 0.82 -5.68 20.76
N SER A 166 0.46 -4.75 19.88
CA SER A 166 0.18 -3.37 20.29
C SER A 166 -1.10 -3.24 21.12
N ALA A 167 -2.15 -4.01 20.80
CA ALA A 167 -3.40 -4.01 21.57
C ALA A 167 -3.26 -4.59 22.99
N ARG A 168 -2.22 -5.38 23.23
CA ARG A 168 -1.92 -5.92 24.57
C ARG A 168 -1.14 -4.99 25.48
N LEU A 169 -0.64 -3.90 24.95
CA LEU A 169 0.10 -2.89 25.73
C LEU A 169 -0.84 -2.12 26.65
N ARG A 170 -0.31 -1.68 27.81
CA ARG A 170 -1.04 -0.81 28.73
C ARG A 170 -0.84 0.64 28.33
N TYR A 171 -1.93 1.34 28.11
CA TYR A 171 -1.97 2.76 27.78
C TYR A 171 -2.37 3.54 29.05
N CYS A 172 -1.42 4.24 29.68
CA CYS A 172 -1.61 4.76 31.04
C CYS A 172 -2.20 6.16 31.13
N ASP A 173 -1.68 7.13 30.37
CA ASP A 173 -2.01 8.52 30.64
C ASP A 173 -2.45 9.33 29.42
N GLU A 174 -2.00 8.98 28.21
CA GLU A 174 -2.30 9.74 27.01
C GLU A 174 -3.01 8.88 25.98
N ASN A 175 -4.12 9.41 25.46
CA ASN A 175 -4.82 8.83 24.32
C ASN A 175 -4.62 9.64 23.02
N ILE A 176 -3.62 10.55 22.99
CA ILE A 176 -3.37 11.47 21.90
C ILE A 176 -2.30 10.92 20.97
N ILE A 177 -2.70 10.51 19.77
CA ILE A 177 -1.81 10.08 18.70
C ILE A 177 -1.43 11.29 17.85
N LYS A 178 -0.14 11.68 17.86
CA LYS A 178 0.39 12.75 16.99
C LYS A 178 0.63 12.22 15.58
N ASN A 179 -0.46 11.83 14.90
CA ASN A 179 -0.50 11.36 13.52
C ASN A 179 -1.95 11.43 13.02
N CYS A 180 -2.15 11.41 11.69
CA CYS A 180 -3.48 11.32 11.07
C CYS A 180 -4.01 9.89 11.00
N ILE A 181 -3.17 8.90 11.23
CA ILE A 181 -3.46 7.48 11.08
C ILE A 181 -2.84 6.67 12.22
N CYS A 182 -3.43 5.52 12.51
CA CYS A 182 -2.98 4.60 13.54
C CYS A 182 -1.80 3.76 13.06
N THR A 183 -0.58 4.30 13.19
CA THR A 183 0.64 3.50 12.95
C THR A 183 1.11 2.84 14.23
N ASN A 184 1.69 1.64 14.14
CA ASN A 184 2.23 0.93 15.30
C ASN A 184 3.19 1.81 16.12
N LEU A 185 4.10 2.52 15.42
CA LEU A 185 5.07 3.39 16.08
C LEU A 185 4.41 4.55 16.85
N SER A 186 3.32 5.14 16.32
CA SER A 186 2.64 6.27 16.95
C SER A 186 1.78 5.82 18.13
N VAL A 187 1.14 4.66 18.02
CA VAL A 187 0.27 4.09 19.05
C VAL A 187 1.10 3.51 20.19
N SER A 188 2.10 2.67 19.91
CA SER A 188 2.91 2.01 20.96
C SER A 188 3.66 2.99 21.84
N LYS A 189 4.00 4.18 21.35
CA LYS A 189 4.65 5.24 22.15
C LYS A 189 3.79 5.81 23.28
N LEU A 190 2.48 5.57 23.24
CA LEU A 190 1.56 5.97 24.32
C LEU A 190 1.50 4.93 25.44
N SER A 191 2.19 3.80 25.25
CA SER A 191 2.24 2.73 26.25
C SER A 191 3.25 3.02 27.33
N CYS A 192 2.95 2.54 28.54
CA CYS A 192 3.87 2.50 29.67
C CYS A 192 4.71 1.23 29.68
N ASP A 193 4.37 0.25 28.89
CA ASP A 193 5.11 -1.00 28.78
C ASP A 193 6.34 -0.85 27.88
N ASP A 194 7.27 -1.80 27.96
CA ASP A 194 8.39 -1.88 27.03
C ASP A 194 7.89 -2.29 25.63
N ILE A 195 8.09 -1.38 24.69
CA ILE A 195 7.65 -1.54 23.28
C ILE A 195 8.73 -2.11 22.38
N THR A 196 9.90 -2.45 22.91
CA THR A 196 11.07 -2.90 22.15
C THR A 196 10.74 -4.12 21.30
N PHE A 197 10.06 -5.10 21.88
CA PHE A 197 9.66 -6.31 21.15
C PHE A 197 8.68 -6.01 20.01
N ASN A 198 7.70 -5.13 20.24
CA ASN A 198 6.71 -4.74 19.21
C ASN A 198 7.37 -4.06 18.02
N GLN A 199 8.31 -3.15 18.31
CA GLN A 199 9.05 -2.44 17.26
C GLN A 199 9.99 -3.37 16.51
N LEU A 200 10.69 -4.26 17.22
CA LEU A 200 11.57 -5.24 16.64
C LEU A 200 10.81 -6.21 15.74
N TYR A 201 9.66 -6.74 16.21
CA TYR A 201 8.83 -7.62 15.40
C TYR A 201 8.39 -6.95 14.11
N GLN A 202 7.81 -5.75 14.18
CA GLN A 202 7.38 -5.01 12.99
C GLN A 202 8.53 -4.75 12.02
N PHE A 203 9.69 -4.37 12.54
CA PHE A 203 10.89 -4.12 11.74
C PHE A 203 11.34 -5.41 11.02
N VAL A 204 11.50 -6.50 11.76
CA VAL A 204 11.95 -7.79 11.18
C VAL A 204 10.92 -8.33 10.19
N ALA A 205 9.64 -8.36 10.54
CA ALA A 205 8.58 -8.84 9.66
C ALA A 205 8.48 -7.99 8.38
N GLY A 206 8.48 -6.67 8.50
CA GLY A 206 8.44 -5.75 7.37
C GLY A 206 9.63 -5.92 6.43
N TRP A 207 10.85 -5.95 6.95
CA TRP A 207 12.05 -6.15 6.14
C TRP A 207 12.12 -7.55 5.53
N THR A 208 11.67 -8.60 6.22
CA THR A 208 11.61 -9.95 5.67
C THR A 208 10.63 -10.02 4.51
N LEU A 209 9.43 -9.47 4.66
CA LEU A 209 8.40 -9.48 3.62
C LEU A 209 8.79 -8.61 2.42
N LEU A 210 9.03 -7.33 2.65
CA LEU A 210 9.34 -6.37 1.57
C LEU A 210 10.71 -6.62 0.95
N GLY A 211 11.70 -6.97 1.76
CA GLY A 211 13.06 -7.28 1.29
C GLY A 211 13.13 -8.52 0.42
N SER A 212 12.43 -9.60 0.80
CA SER A 212 12.39 -10.82 -0.03
C SER A 212 11.66 -10.57 -1.36
N ASP A 213 10.56 -9.82 -1.34
CA ASP A 213 9.83 -9.45 -2.55
C ASP A 213 10.71 -8.61 -3.48
N LEU A 214 11.40 -7.60 -2.93
CA LEU A 214 12.30 -6.75 -3.70
C LEU A 214 13.47 -7.52 -4.32
N ILE A 215 14.10 -8.44 -3.59
CA ILE A 215 15.17 -9.30 -4.11
C ILE A 215 14.68 -10.13 -5.28
N LEU A 216 13.50 -10.77 -5.17
CA LEU A 216 12.92 -11.57 -6.24
C LEU A 216 12.53 -10.73 -7.46
N ILE A 217 12.04 -9.50 -7.26
CA ILE A 217 11.76 -8.54 -8.32
C ILE A 217 13.08 -8.19 -9.05
N ILE A 218 14.12 -7.81 -8.33
CA ILE A 218 15.42 -7.46 -8.92
C ILE A 218 16.00 -8.63 -9.71
N LEU A 219 15.95 -9.84 -9.17
CA LEU A 219 16.39 -11.05 -9.88
C LEU A 219 15.59 -11.28 -11.17
N SER A 220 14.26 -11.19 -11.13
CA SER A 220 13.41 -11.35 -12.30
C SER A 220 13.76 -10.34 -13.40
N TYR A 221 13.92 -9.07 -13.05
CA TYR A 221 14.28 -8.03 -14.03
C TYR A 221 15.72 -8.14 -14.52
N SER A 222 16.64 -8.64 -13.72
CA SER A 222 18.02 -8.92 -14.15
C SER A 222 18.04 -10.01 -15.23
N PHE A 223 17.27 -11.08 -15.06
CA PHE A 223 17.13 -12.11 -16.09
C PHE A 223 16.42 -11.60 -17.34
N ILE A 224 15.35 -10.82 -17.20
CA ILE A 224 14.65 -10.18 -18.32
C ILE A 224 15.61 -9.29 -19.10
N LEU A 225 16.37 -8.42 -18.42
CA LEU A 225 17.33 -7.54 -19.07
C LEU A 225 18.40 -8.31 -19.84
N ASN A 226 18.97 -9.36 -19.23
CA ASN A 226 19.94 -10.22 -19.89
C ASN A 226 19.36 -10.91 -21.14
N ALA A 227 18.10 -11.39 -21.05
CA ALA A 227 17.43 -12.01 -22.20
C ALA A 227 17.17 -10.97 -23.32
N VAL A 228 16.68 -9.79 -22.96
CA VAL A 228 16.36 -8.71 -23.92
C VAL A 228 17.63 -8.18 -24.62
N LEU A 229 18.75 -8.03 -23.92
CA LEU A 229 20.02 -7.61 -24.51
C LEU A 229 20.58 -8.61 -25.52
N ARG A 230 20.17 -9.88 -25.47
CA ARG A 230 20.56 -10.93 -26.44
C ARG A 230 19.69 -10.91 -27.70
N ILE A 231 18.54 -10.21 -27.70
CA ILE A 231 17.63 -10.11 -28.84
C ILE A 231 18.21 -9.11 -29.83
N LYS A 232 18.61 -9.58 -31.03
CA LYS A 232 19.17 -8.74 -32.09
C LYS A 232 18.14 -7.95 -32.90
N ALA A 233 16.84 -8.23 -32.71
CA ALA A 233 15.76 -7.57 -33.42
C ALA A 233 15.31 -6.30 -32.67
N GLU A 234 15.59 -5.12 -33.22
CA GLU A 234 15.32 -3.81 -32.59
C GLU A 234 13.87 -3.62 -32.14
N GLY A 235 12.88 -4.01 -32.95
CA GLY A 235 11.47 -3.87 -32.61
C GLY A 235 11.01 -4.76 -31.44
N ALA A 236 11.56 -5.97 -31.31
CA ALA A 236 11.24 -6.88 -30.21
C ALA A 236 11.81 -6.39 -28.88
N MET A 237 13.04 -5.84 -28.92
CA MET A 237 13.68 -5.23 -27.74
C MET A 237 12.88 -4.04 -27.23
N ALA A 238 12.49 -3.11 -28.11
CA ALA A 238 11.70 -1.94 -27.74
C ALA A 238 10.35 -2.32 -27.12
N LYS A 239 9.67 -3.33 -27.66
CA LYS A 239 8.40 -3.84 -27.12
C LYS A 239 8.57 -4.45 -25.73
N ALA A 240 9.57 -5.29 -25.54
CA ALA A 240 9.87 -5.90 -24.22
C ALA A 240 10.21 -4.84 -23.16
N LEU A 241 11.07 -3.88 -23.50
CA LEU A 241 11.43 -2.76 -22.61
C LEU A 241 10.23 -1.87 -22.30
N SER A 242 9.36 -1.58 -23.25
CA SER A 242 8.14 -0.79 -23.02
C SER A 242 7.19 -1.49 -22.03
N THR A 243 7.01 -2.80 -22.18
CA THR A 243 6.14 -3.58 -21.28
C THR A 243 6.72 -3.66 -19.87
N CYS A 244 8.01 -3.93 -19.74
CA CYS A 244 8.69 -4.00 -18.44
C CYS A 244 8.84 -2.61 -17.79
N GLY A 245 9.01 -1.57 -18.59
CA GLY A 245 9.24 -0.21 -18.10
C GLY A 245 8.11 0.33 -17.23
N SER A 246 6.87 -0.02 -17.52
CA SER A 246 5.71 0.39 -16.70
C SER A 246 5.79 -0.21 -15.30
N HIS A 247 6.03 -1.52 -15.20
CA HIS A 247 6.19 -2.19 -13.92
C HIS A 247 7.41 -1.66 -13.16
N PHE A 248 8.54 -1.50 -13.84
CA PHE A 248 9.76 -1.01 -13.24
C PHE A 248 9.61 0.40 -12.65
N ILE A 249 8.91 1.30 -13.36
CA ILE A 249 8.64 2.67 -12.88
C ILE A 249 7.82 2.62 -11.58
N LEU A 250 6.76 1.80 -11.53
CA LEU A 250 5.90 1.71 -10.35
C LEU A 250 6.64 1.09 -9.16
N ILE A 251 7.43 0.03 -9.39
CA ILE A 251 8.23 -0.60 -8.35
C ILE A 251 9.30 0.37 -7.83
N LEU A 252 9.99 1.09 -8.71
CA LEU A 252 10.97 2.09 -8.32
C LEU A 252 10.32 3.20 -7.50
N PHE A 253 9.17 3.70 -7.93
CA PHE A 253 8.42 4.72 -7.21
C PHE A 253 7.99 4.23 -5.82
N PHE A 254 7.39 3.03 -5.73
CA PHE A 254 7.00 2.41 -4.47
C PHE A 254 8.20 2.25 -3.51
N SER A 255 9.32 1.71 -4.03
CA SER A 255 10.54 1.52 -3.25
C SER A 255 11.16 2.84 -2.78
N THR A 256 11.12 3.88 -3.61
CA THR A 256 11.65 5.21 -3.27
C THR A 256 10.82 5.86 -2.17
N VAL A 257 9.50 5.82 -2.27
CA VAL A 257 8.60 6.36 -1.23
C VAL A 257 8.81 5.64 0.10
N LEU A 258 8.91 4.30 0.07
CA LEU A 258 9.20 3.51 1.26
C LEU A 258 10.55 3.87 1.88
N LEU A 259 11.59 4.04 1.07
CA LEU A 259 12.93 4.44 1.53
C LEU A 259 12.90 5.82 2.17
N VAL A 260 12.21 6.78 1.57
CA VAL A 260 12.05 8.14 2.12
C VAL A 260 11.34 8.10 3.46
N LEU A 261 10.28 7.27 3.60
CA LEU A 261 9.59 7.08 4.88
C LEU A 261 10.51 6.49 5.95
N VAL A 262 11.32 5.49 5.61
CA VAL A 262 12.29 4.89 6.55
C VAL A 262 13.31 5.92 6.99
N ILE A 263 13.92 6.65 6.05
CA ILE A 263 14.94 7.68 6.34
C ILE A 263 14.35 8.80 7.22
N THR A 264 13.15 9.30 6.90
CA THR A 264 12.51 10.35 7.68
C THR A 264 12.14 9.89 9.09
N ASN A 265 11.74 8.64 9.25
CA ASN A 265 11.49 8.08 10.58
C ASN A 265 12.79 7.91 11.40
N LEU A 266 13.87 7.49 10.78
CA LEU A 266 15.19 7.40 11.42
C LEU A 266 15.74 8.79 11.81
N ALA A 267 15.56 9.78 10.92
CA ALA A 267 16.00 11.17 11.13
C ALA A 267 14.99 12.01 11.93
N ARG A 268 13.97 11.42 12.55
CA ARG A 268 12.83 12.09 13.19
C ARG A 268 13.21 13.15 14.23
N LYS A 269 14.36 13.02 14.89
CA LYS A 269 14.86 14.03 15.85
C LYS A 269 15.30 15.33 15.17
N ARG A 270 15.55 15.34 13.86
CA ARG A 270 16.07 16.46 13.09
C ARG A 270 15.04 17.06 12.12
N ILE A 271 13.90 16.41 11.95
CA ILE A 271 12.88 16.77 10.97
C ILE A 271 11.57 17.12 11.68
N PRO A 272 10.87 18.21 11.31
CA PRO A 272 9.55 18.54 11.85
C PRO A 272 8.58 17.36 11.73
N LEU A 273 7.76 17.14 12.75
CA LEU A 273 6.85 16.00 12.84
C LEU A 273 5.83 15.95 11.69
N ASP A 274 5.46 17.11 11.15
CA ASP A 274 4.47 17.23 10.07
C ASP A 274 4.96 16.59 8.76
N ILE A 275 6.28 16.56 8.50
CA ILE A 275 6.83 15.95 7.28
C ILE A 275 6.63 14.45 7.24
N PRO A 276 7.00 13.65 8.24
CA PRO A 276 6.68 12.22 8.28
C PRO A 276 5.18 11.93 8.20
N ILE A 277 4.34 12.77 8.81
CA ILE A 277 2.88 12.62 8.73
C ILE A 277 2.39 12.79 7.29
N LEU A 278 2.82 13.87 6.63
CA LEU A 278 2.48 14.13 5.22
C LEU A 278 2.93 13.00 4.31
N LEU A 279 4.18 12.56 4.43
CA LEU A 279 4.74 11.49 3.62
C LEU A 279 4.00 10.16 3.84
N ASN A 280 3.57 9.90 5.06
CA ASN A 280 2.81 8.70 5.37
C ASN A 280 1.42 8.70 4.72
N ILE A 281 0.71 9.84 4.70
CA ILE A 281 -0.55 9.95 3.97
C ILE A 281 -0.33 9.80 2.46
N LEU A 282 0.68 10.48 1.91
CA LEU A 282 1.00 10.41 0.48
C LEU A 282 1.41 9.00 0.05
N HIS A 283 2.10 8.26 0.91
CA HIS A 283 2.45 6.86 0.65
C HIS A 283 1.22 5.96 0.45
N HIS A 284 0.13 6.22 1.16
CA HIS A 284 -1.12 5.47 1.03
C HIS A 284 -2.07 6.01 -0.06
N LEU A 285 -1.74 7.13 -0.67
CA LEU A 285 -2.61 7.80 -1.64
C LEU A 285 -2.02 7.85 -3.05
N ILE A 286 -0.72 8.13 -3.19
CA ILE A 286 -0.10 8.31 -4.50
C ILE A 286 0.04 6.98 -5.27
N PRO A 287 0.54 5.87 -4.70
CA PRO A 287 0.62 4.61 -5.43
C PRO A 287 -0.74 4.14 -5.95
N PRO A 288 -1.82 4.10 -5.14
CA PRO A 288 -3.16 3.77 -5.62
C PRO A 288 -3.70 4.69 -6.73
N ALA A 289 -3.29 5.95 -6.76
CA ALA A 289 -3.68 6.86 -7.85
C ALA A 289 -2.86 6.63 -9.13
N LEU A 290 -1.57 6.29 -9.00
CA LEU A 290 -0.67 6.11 -10.14
C LEU A 290 -0.77 4.73 -10.80
N ASN A 291 -0.94 3.66 -10.02
CA ASN A 291 -1.01 2.30 -10.53
C ASN A 291 -1.98 2.16 -11.72
N PRO A 292 -3.28 2.48 -11.58
CA PRO A 292 -4.24 2.32 -12.66
C PRO A 292 -3.98 3.29 -13.82
N VAL A 293 -3.46 4.48 -13.56
CA VAL A 293 -3.13 5.45 -14.62
C VAL A 293 -1.99 4.95 -15.48
N VAL A 294 -0.91 4.45 -14.88
CA VAL A 294 0.25 3.92 -15.62
C VAL A 294 -0.16 2.71 -16.47
N TYR A 295 -0.94 1.78 -15.93
CA TYR A 295 -1.41 0.62 -16.68
C TYR A 295 -2.45 1.01 -17.75
N GLY A 296 -3.39 1.88 -17.43
CA GLY A 296 -4.43 2.34 -18.36
C GLY A 296 -3.88 3.12 -19.55
N VAL A 297 -2.79 3.88 -19.35
CA VAL A 297 -2.19 4.67 -20.44
C VAL A 297 -1.21 3.83 -21.27
N ARG A 298 -0.43 2.95 -20.63
CA ARG A 298 0.65 2.21 -21.31
C ARG A 298 0.25 0.88 -21.90
N THR A 299 -0.81 0.23 -21.40
CA THR A 299 -1.29 -1.05 -21.91
C THR A 299 -2.36 -0.79 -22.98
N LYS A 300 -2.05 -1.15 -24.24
CA LYS A 300 -2.95 -0.90 -25.38
C LYS A 300 -4.30 -1.59 -25.21
N GLU A 301 -4.29 -2.81 -24.74
CA GLU A 301 -5.46 -3.66 -24.51
C GLU A 301 -6.39 -3.04 -23.48
N ILE A 302 -5.86 -2.56 -22.36
CA ILE A 302 -6.63 -1.86 -21.31
C ILE A 302 -7.21 -0.56 -21.86
N LYS A 303 -6.41 0.23 -22.60
CA LYS A 303 -6.87 1.47 -23.23
C LYS A 303 -8.04 1.22 -24.18
N GLN A 304 -7.96 0.18 -25.01
CA GLN A 304 -9.04 -0.22 -25.91
C GLN A 304 -10.28 -0.68 -25.15
N GLY A 305 -10.11 -1.46 -24.06
CA GLY A 305 -11.19 -1.87 -23.17
C GLY A 305 -11.91 -0.68 -22.55
N ILE A 306 -11.17 0.29 -22.02
CA ILE A 306 -11.75 1.54 -21.48
C ILE A 306 -12.51 2.33 -22.55
N GLN A 307 -11.95 2.44 -23.76
CA GLN A 307 -12.64 3.12 -24.87
C GLN A 307 -13.94 2.40 -25.29
N LYS A 308 -13.96 1.06 -25.29
CA LYS A 308 -15.18 0.28 -25.52
C LYS A 308 -16.22 0.52 -24.42
N LEU A 309 -15.78 0.59 -23.15
CA LEU A 309 -16.65 0.87 -22.02
C LEU A 309 -17.30 2.26 -22.15
N LEU A 310 -16.49 3.29 -22.44
CA LEU A 310 -16.97 4.67 -22.60
C LEU A 310 -17.94 4.86 -23.77
N ARG A 311 -17.85 4.01 -24.82
CA ARG A 311 -18.80 4.05 -25.95
C ARG A 311 -20.14 3.38 -25.65
N LYS A 312 -20.21 2.59 -24.58
CA LYS A 312 -21.44 1.89 -24.14
C LYS A 312 -22.23 2.66 -23.07
N LEU A 313 -21.57 3.63 -22.42
CA LEU A 313 -22.17 4.59 -21.49
C LEU A 313 -22.75 5.80 -22.22
#